data_ffe9599965b1d376e1a2717f0351ad57
#
_entry.id   ffe9599965b1d376e1a2717f0351ad57
#
_cell.length_a   1.000
_cell.length_b   1.000
_cell.length_c   1.000
_cell.angle_alpha   90.00
_cell.angle_beta   90.00
_cell.angle_gamma   90.00
#
_symmetry.space_group_name_H-M   'P 1'
#
loop_
_entity.id
_entity.type
_entity.pdbx_description
1 polymer ?
#
loop_
_entity_poly.entity_id
_entity_poly.type
_entity_poly.pdbx_seq_one_letter_code
_entity_poly.pdbx_strand_id
1 'polypeptide(L)'
;MDKVDQGKRDEILLNRKQQFESKAGNFKINCFPTSIWENSLYKAWSNILGSIIPNKDKIKEVLEKYAKACQADEVILFEKNTFLYISSFTNKDIKDKERLEKICVDMKKFKNTCQYESKNYKNFLLKSLNNIVYLNEFENSTYIMVVLSNKNVSLELLKINIEISKKLFKEFMN
;
A
#
# COMPACT_ATOMS: atom_id res chain seq x y z
N MET A 1 -8.90 1.94 -22.10
CA MET A 1 -7.55 2.00 -22.74
C MET A 1 -7.14 0.69 -23.43
N ASP A 2 -7.71 -0.44 -23.03
CA ASP A 2 -7.28 -1.78 -23.49
C ASP A 2 -7.52 -2.07 -24.98
N LYS A 3 -8.43 -1.32 -25.61
CA LYS A 3 -8.73 -1.42 -27.07
C LYS A 3 -7.93 -0.42 -27.93
N VAL A 4 -6.99 0.32 -27.32
CA VAL A 4 -6.21 1.35 -28.01
C VAL A 4 -4.81 0.84 -28.27
N ASP A 5 -4.32 1.03 -29.48
CA ASP A 5 -2.95 0.75 -29.86
C ASP A 5 -1.98 1.46 -28.90
N GLN A 6 -0.98 0.72 -28.45
CA GLN A 6 -0.03 1.18 -27.41
C GLN A 6 0.66 2.49 -27.78
N GLY A 7 0.97 2.69 -29.08
CA GLY A 7 1.59 3.91 -29.59
C GLY A 7 0.68 5.16 -29.57
N LYS A 8 -0.65 4.99 -29.42
CA LYS A 8 -1.61 6.09 -29.40
C LYS A 8 -2.14 6.42 -28.00
N ARG A 9 -1.76 5.64 -26.99
CA ARG A 9 -2.29 5.78 -25.62
C ARG A 9 -1.95 7.13 -25.01
N ASP A 10 -0.72 7.58 -25.16
CA ASP A 10 -0.24 8.83 -24.58
C ASP A 10 -0.89 10.06 -25.26
N GLU A 11 -1.06 10.02 -26.58
CA GLU A 11 -1.77 11.06 -27.33
C GLU A 11 -3.23 11.18 -26.90
N ILE A 12 -3.93 10.05 -26.80
CA ILE A 12 -5.32 10.00 -26.36
C ILE A 12 -5.46 10.51 -24.92
N LEU A 13 -4.53 10.11 -24.02
CA LEU A 13 -4.52 10.59 -22.65
C LEU A 13 -4.35 12.09 -22.59
N LEU A 14 -3.40 12.64 -23.35
CA LEU A 14 -3.14 14.08 -23.41
C LEU A 14 -4.37 14.85 -23.92
N ASN A 15 -4.96 14.40 -25.02
CA ASN A 15 -6.16 15.03 -25.60
C ASN A 15 -7.34 15.00 -24.60
N ARG A 16 -7.54 13.88 -23.90
CA ARG A 16 -8.60 13.78 -22.88
C ARG A 16 -8.34 14.67 -21.68
N LYS A 17 -7.10 14.72 -21.23
CA LYS A 17 -6.68 15.60 -20.13
C LYS A 17 -6.98 17.08 -20.48
N GLN A 18 -6.60 17.54 -21.67
CA GLN A 18 -6.89 18.90 -22.13
C GLN A 18 -8.41 19.19 -22.20
N GLN A 19 -9.23 18.22 -22.68
CA GLN A 19 -10.68 18.34 -22.69
C GLN A 19 -11.28 18.47 -21.29
N PHE A 20 -10.74 17.76 -20.29
CA PHE A 20 -11.20 17.89 -18.91
C PHE A 20 -10.73 19.20 -18.27
N GLU A 21 -9.47 19.61 -18.48
CA GLU A 21 -8.92 20.85 -17.97
C GLU A 21 -9.71 22.06 -18.51
N SER A 22 -10.08 22.07 -19.80
CA SER A 22 -10.89 23.15 -20.38
C SER A 22 -12.30 23.28 -19.78
N LYS A 23 -12.85 22.19 -19.22
CA LYS A 23 -14.17 22.17 -18.57
C LYS A 23 -14.10 22.38 -17.06
N ALA A 24 -12.96 22.19 -16.47
CA ALA A 24 -12.79 22.23 -15.02
C ALA A 24 -12.67 23.66 -14.45
N GLY A 25 -12.49 24.67 -15.28
CA GLY A 25 -12.29 26.03 -14.82
C GLY A 25 -11.03 26.15 -13.96
N ASN A 26 -11.20 26.56 -12.70
CA ASN A 26 -10.08 26.77 -11.76
C ASN A 26 -9.65 25.50 -10.98
N PHE A 27 -10.26 24.34 -11.24
CA PHE A 27 -9.91 23.12 -10.54
C PHE A 27 -8.69 22.43 -11.17
N LYS A 28 -7.73 22.04 -10.33
CA LYS A 28 -6.58 21.22 -10.76
C LYS A 28 -7.03 19.78 -10.97
N ILE A 29 -6.83 19.26 -12.18
CA ILE A 29 -7.19 17.89 -12.55
C ILE A 29 -5.94 17.04 -12.69
N ASN A 30 -5.99 15.82 -12.14
CA ASN A 30 -5.02 14.76 -12.40
C ASN A 30 -5.71 13.61 -13.16
N CYS A 31 -5.14 13.21 -14.29
CA CYS A 31 -5.63 12.10 -15.10
C CYS A 31 -4.66 10.93 -15.04
N PHE A 32 -5.19 9.73 -14.82
CA PHE A 32 -4.42 8.50 -14.77
C PHE A 32 -4.92 7.51 -15.84
N PRO A 33 -4.03 6.98 -16.71
CA PRO A 33 -4.40 5.90 -17.60
C PRO A 33 -4.54 4.62 -16.80
N THR A 34 -5.73 4.02 -16.84
CA THR A 34 -5.99 2.78 -16.12
C THR A 34 -6.62 1.73 -17.02
N SER A 35 -6.40 0.46 -16.71
CA SER A 35 -7.03 -0.70 -17.30
C SER A 35 -7.68 -1.55 -16.21
N ILE A 36 -8.86 -2.08 -16.47
CA ILE A 36 -9.53 -3.04 -15.58
C ILE A 36 -8.88 -4.43 -15.64
N TRP A 37 -8.05 -4.68 -16.64
CA TRP A 37 -7.35 -5.96 -16.87
C TRP A 37 -5.95 -6.00 -16.26
N GLU A 38 -5.46 -4.84 -15.79
CA GLU A 38 -4.13 -4.66 -15.24
C GLU A 38 -4.19 -4.04 -13.83
N ASN A 39 -3.07 -4.09 -13.12
CA ASN A 39 -2.96 -3.49 -11.78
C ASN A 39 -2.83 -1.95 -11.80
N SER A 40 -2.87 -1.33 -12.99
CA SER A 40 -2.74 0.12 -13.18
C SER A 40 -3.81 0.93 -12.44
N LEU A 41 -5.01 0.36 -12.22
CA LEU A 41 -6.06 0.97 -11.41
C LEU A 41 -5.62 1.12 -9.94
N TYR A 42 -5.04 0.09 -9.34
CA TYR A 42 -4.53 0.13 -7.97
C TYR A 42 -3.41 1.15 -7.81
N LYS A 43 -2.53 1.24 -8.81
CA LYS A 43 -1.45 2.24 -8.86
C LYS A 43 -2.02 3.67 -8.88
N ALA A 44 -3.03 3.93 -9.72
CA ALA A 44 -3.70 5.22 -9.79
C ALA A 44 -4.34 5.60 -8.45
N TRP A 45 -5.08 4.69 -7.82
CA TRP A 45 -5.69 4.92 -6.50
C TRP A 45 -4.65 5.13 -5.40
N SER A 46 -3.57 4.37 -5.37
CA SER A 46 -2.47 4.57 -4.41
C SER A 46 -1.77 5.92 -4.58
N ASN A 47 -1.63 6.40 -5.82
CA ASN A 47 -1.10 7.74 -6.09
C ASN A 47 -2.05 8.84 -5.59
N ILE A 48 -3.37 8.67 -5.78
CA ILE A 48 -4.39 9.60 -5.27
C ILE A 48 -4.33 9.64 -3.73
N LEU A 49 -4.37 8.47 -3.07
CA LEU A 49 -4.21 8.37 -1.62
C LEU A 49 -2.93 9.05 -1.15
N GLY A 50 -1.80 8.77 -1.79
CA GLY A 50 -0.52 9.37 -1.46
C GLY A 50 -0.47 10.90 -1.62
N SER A 51 -1.35 11.49 -2.43
CA SER A 51 -1.48 12.94 -2.58
C SER A 51 -2.37 13.60 -1.52
N ILE A 52 -3.28 12.82 -0.92
CA ILE A 52 -4.24 13.29 0.10
C ILE A 52 -3.64 13.16 1.51
N ILE A 53 -2.84 12.13 1.74
CA ILE A 53 -2.28 11.86 3.06
C ILE A 53 -1.17 12.87 3.38
N PRO A 54 -1.32 13.63 4.47
CA PRO A 54 -0.30 14.57 4.91
C PRO A 54 0.95 13.83 5.44
N ASN A 55 2.07 14.52 5.48
CA ASN A 55 3.30 14.03 6.13
C ASN A 55 3.83 12.67 5.62
N LYS A 56 3.66 12.36 4.34
CA LYS A 56 4.06 11.07 3.73
C LYS A 56 5.52 10.71 4.01
N ASP A 57 6.42 11.68 4.02
CA ASP A 57 7.85 11.46 4.31
C ASP A 57 8.07 11.04 5.76
N LYS A 58 7.33 11.64 6.70
CA LYS A 58 7.37 11.24 8.12
C LYS A 58 6.83 9.83 8.33
N ILE A 59 5.74 9.47 7.61
CA ILE A 59 5.22 8.10 7.63
C ILE A 59 6.30 7.12 7.18
N LYS A 60 6.98 7.41 6.08
CA LYS A 60 8.07 6.58 5.57
C LYS A 60 9.22 6.45 6.58
N GLU A 61 9.57 7.53 7.26
CA GLU A 61 10.60 7.52 8.31
C GLU A 61 10.19 6.62 9.50
N VAL A 62 8.92 6.64 9.92
CA VAL A 62 8.43 5.74 10.98
C VAL A 62 8.49 4.28 10.52
N LEU A 63 8.08 3.99 9.28
CA LEU A 63 8.18 2.63 8.73
C LEU A 63 9.62 2.14 8.65
N GLU A 64 10.56 3.01 8.28
CA GLU A 64 12.00 2.70 8.25
C GLU A 64 12.54 2.40 9.65
N LYS A 65 12.23 3.23 10.65
CA LYS A 65 12.62 3.01 12.05
C LYS A 65 12.05 1.69 12.57
N TYR A 66 10.79 1.42 12.28
CA TYR A 66 10.14 0.17 12.64
C TYR A 66 10.82 -1.03 11.98
N ALA A 67 11.09 -0.95 10.67
CA ALA A 67 11.75 -2.02 9.93
C ALA A 67 13.14 -2.34 10.52
N LYS A 68 13.92 -1.31 10.85
CA LYS A 68 15.23 -1.48 11.50
C LYS A 68 15.12 -2.13 12.88
N ALA A 69 14.17 -1.67 13.71
CA ALA A 69 13.96 -2.22 15.05
C ALA A 69 13.53 -3.70 15.04
N CYS A 70 12.78 -4.11 14.02
CA CYS A 70 12.29 -5.48 13.84
C CYS A 70 13.21 -6.35 12.98
N GLN A 71 14.30 -5.83 12.43
CA GLN A 71 15.12 -6.48 11.40
C GLN A 71 14.26 -6.97 10.21
N ALA A 72 13.27 -6.18 9.85
CA ALA A 72 12.36 -6.51 8.76
C ALA A 72 12.96 -6.18 7.40
N ASP A 73 12.73 -7.06 6.43
CA ASP A 73 13.13 -6.84 5.04
C ASP A 73 12.25 -5.78 4.36
N GLU A 74 10.99 -5.78 4.72
CA GLU A 74 10.01 -4.88 4.14
C GLU A 74 8.86 -4.61 5.12
N VAL A 75 8.38 -3.39 5.10
CA VAL A 75 7.20 -2.94 5.84
C VAL A 75 6.30 -2.16 4.91
N ILE A 76 5.01 -2.50 4.88
CA ILE A 76 4.01 -1.85 4.03
C ILE A 76 2.83 -1.42 4.88
N LEU A 77 2.40 -0.18 4.72
CA LEU A 77 1.21 0.37 5.35
C LEU A 77 0.06 0.42 4.33
N PHE A 78 -1.09 -0.18 4.67
CA PHE A 78 -2.28 -0.23 3.84
C PHE A 78 -3.45 0.53 4.45
N GLU A 79 -4.32 1.08 3.62
CA GLU A 79 -5.65 1.50 4.03
C GLU A 79 -6.53 0.25 4.27
N LYS A 80 -7.28 0.25 5.39
CA LYS A 80 -7.96 -0.93 5.93
C LYS A 80 -9.08 -1.47 5.04
N ASN A 81 -9.82 -0.60 4.36
CA ASN A 81 -11.00 -1.01 3.60
C ASN A 81 -10.66 -1.48 2.19
N THR A 82 -9.76 -0.80 1.54
CA THR A 82 -9.41 -1.02 0.13
C THR A 82 -8.16 -1.86 -0.06
N PHE A 83 -7.30 -1.98 0.97
CA PHE A 83 -5.95 -2.52 0.90
C PHE A 83 -5.05 -1.78 -0.10
N LEU A 84 -5.35 -0.54 -0.41
CA LEU A 84 -4.41 0.30 -1.15
C LEU A 84 -3.21 0.62 -0.26
N TYR A 85 -2.00 0.53 -0.81
CA TYR A 85 -0.84 0.89 -0.03
C TYR A 85 -0.71 2.42 0.12
N ILE A 86 -0.37 2.84 1.33
CA ILE A 86 -0.17 4.24 1.71
C ILE A 86 1.31 4.59 1.57
N SER A 87 2.16 3.78 2.16
CA SER A 87 3.61 3.93 2.18
C SER A 87 4.28 2.59 2.40
N SER A 88 5.55 2.48 2.01
CA SER A 88 6.33 1.28 2.23
C SER A 88 7.80 1.63 2.45
N PHE A 89 8.49 0.73 3.15
CA PHE A 89 9.93 0.71 3.27
C PHE A 89 10.43 -0.69 2.94
N THR A 90 11.51 -0.79 2.18
CA THR A 90 12.22 -2.04 1.90
C THR A 90 13.72 -1.81 1.92
N ASN A 91 14.46 -2.78 2.43
CA ASN A 91 15.92 -2.83 2.37
C ASN A 91 16.43 -3.74 1.25
N LYS A 92 15.52 -4.33 0.45
CA LYS A 92 15.85 -5.22 -0.65
C LYS A 92 15.70 -4.53 -2.00
N ASP A 93 16.54 -4.89 -2.94
CA ASP A 93 16.36 -4.50 -4.34
C ASP A 93 15.23 -5.32 -4.96
N ILE A 94 14.12 -4.64 -5.23
CA ILE A 94 12.91 -5.27 -5.78
C ILE A 94 12.85 -5.02 -7.28
N LYS A 95 13.02 -6.07 -8.05
CA LYS A 95 12.98 -6.03 -9.52
C LYS A 95 11.58 -5.86 -10.09
N ASP A 96 10.56 -6.39 -9.42
CA ASP A 96 9.15 -6.30 -9.86
C ASP A 96 8.54 -4.96 -9.44
N LYS A 97 8.42 -4.05 -10.41
CA LYS A 97 7.85 -2.71 -10.21
C LYS A 97 6.35 -2.71 -9.84
N GLU A 98 5.63 -3.79 -10.16
CA GLU A 98 4.19 -3.92 -9.88
C GLU A 98 3.90 -4.77 -8.63
N ARG A 99 4.93 -5.09 -7.87
CA ARG A 99 4.81 -5.98 -6.72
C ARG A 99 3.82 -5.47 -5.66
N LEU A 100 3.86 -4.18 -5.35
CA LEU A 100 2.95 -3.58 -4.35
C LEU A 100 1.49 -3.66 -4.81
N GLU A 101 1.23 -3.39 -6.08
CA GLU A 101 -0.10 -3.50 -6.68
C GLU A 101 -0.62 -4.94 -6.64
N LYS A 102 0.23 -5.93 -6.95
CA LYS A 102 -0.10 -7.36 -6.84
C LYS A 102 -0.47 -7.74 -5.40
N ILE A 103 0.34 -7.29 -4.43
CA ILE A 103 0.05 -7.50 -3.01
C ILE A 103 -1.30 -6.88 -2.63
N CYS A 104 -1.60 -5.65 -3.06
CA CYS A 104 -2.89 -5.02 -2.81
C CYS A 104 -4.06 -5.86 -3.32
N VAL A 105 -3.96 -6.38 -4.55
CA VAL A 105 -4.99 -7.25 -5.15
C VAL A 105 -5.18 -8.52 -4.34
N ASP A 106 -4.09 -9.20 -3.98
CA ASP A 106 -4.15 -10.47 -3.27
C ASP A 106 -4.68 -10.29 -1.85
N MET A 107 -4.26 -9.23 -1.15
CA MET A 107 -4.77 -8.89 0.17
C MET A 107 -6.26 -8.54 0.14
N LYS A 108 -6.71 -7.83 -0.90
CA LYS A 108 -8.12 -7.52 -1.10
C LYS A 108 -8.96 -8.78 -1.34
N LYS A 109 -8.48 -9.69 -2.18
CA LYS A 109 -9.13 -10.98 -2.42
C LYS A 109 -9.25 -11.78 -1.12
N PHE A 110 -8.14 -11.89 -0.37
CA PHE A 110 -8.11 -12.60 0.91
C PHE A 110 -9.11 -12.00 1.92
N LYS A 111 -9.13 -10.67 2.05
CA LYS A 111 -10.11 -9.98 2.91
C LYS A 111 -11.54 -10.32 2.53
N ASN A 112 -11.87 -10.25 1.24
CA ASN A 112 -13.22 -10.55 0.76
C ASN A 112 -13.63 -11.97 1.08
N THR A 113 -12.73 -12.94 0.90
CA THR A 113 -12.97 -14.34 1.28
C THR A 113 -13.26 -14.48 2.78
N CYS A 114 -12.49 -13.83 3.64
CA CYS A 114 -12.71 -13.84 5.09
C CYS A 114 -14.03 -13.17 5.50
N GLN A 115 -14.48 -12.15 4.80
CA GLN A 115 -15.75 -11.46 5.09
C GLN A 115 -16.98 -12.35 4.85
N TYR A 116 -16.97 -13.23 3.85
CA TYR A 116 -18.06 -14.20 3.60
C TYR A 116 -18.28 -15.14 4.79
N GLU A 117 -17.24 -15.39 5.58
CA GLU A 117 -17.33 -16.21 6.78
C GLU A 117 -17.69 -15.42 8.05
N SER A 118 -18.10 -14.15 7.93
CA SER A 118 -18.41 -13.24 9.05
C SER A 118 -17.26 -13.07 10.06
N LYS A 119 -16.04 -13.34 9.64
CA LYS A 119 -14.84 -13.25 10.49
C LYS A 119 -14.03 -12.01 10.16
N ASN A 120 -14.05 -11.03 11.06
CA ASN A 120 -13.09 -9.92 11.02
C ASN A 120 -11.78 -10.37 11.66
N TYR A 121 -10.71 -10.45 10.89
CA TYR A 121 -9.39 -10.70 11.44
C TYR A 121 -8.69 -9.38 11.82
N LYS A 122 -8.03 -9.38 12.99
CA LYS A 122 -7.19 -8.26 13.43
C LYS A 122 -5.75 -8.42 12.95
N ASN A 123 -5.31 -9.64 12.82
CA ASN A 123 -3.98 -9.99 12.35
C ASN A 123 -3.97 -11.37 11.71
N PHE A 124 -2.95 -11.64 10.90
CA PHE A 124 -2.60 -12.99 10.48
C PHE A 124 -1.08 -13.15 10.37
N LEU A 125 -0.63 -14.39 10.44
CA LEU A 125 0.75 -14.77 10.33
C LEU A 125 0.88 -15.88 9.28
N LEU A 126 1.70 -15.63 8.26
CA LEU A 126 2.08 -16.61 7.26
C LEU A 126 3.56 -16.97 7.45
N LYS A 127 3.86 -18.23 7.62
CA LYS A 127 5.23 -18.75 7.68
C LYS A 127 5.49 -19.62 6.45
N SER A 128 6.52 -19.27 5.71
CA SER A 128 7.04 -20.08 4.59
C SER A 128 8.43 -20.62 4.92
N LEU A 129 9.02 -21.37 3.98
CA LEU A 129 10.39 -21.89 4.14
C LEU A 129 11.41 -20.76 4.34
N ASN A 130 11.22 -19.61 3.68
CA ASN A 130 12.21 -18.55 3.63
C ASN A 130 11.77 -17.23 4.26
N ASN A 131 10.46 -17.03 4.48
CA ASN A 131 9.93 -15.75 4.94
C ASN A 131 8.83 -15.94 5.98
N ILE A 132 8.70 -14.94 6.84
CA ILE A 132 7.55 -14.72 7.71
C ILE A 132 6.86 -13.45 7.20
N VAL A 133 5.54 -13.50 6.99
CA VAL A 133 4.71 -12.34 6.70
C VAL A 133 3.73 -12.16 7.85
N TYR A 134 3.78 -11.03 8.51
CA TYR A 134 2.87 -10.68 9.59
C TYR A 134 2.08 -9.44 9.21
N LEU A 135 0.76 -9.57 9.17
CA LEU A 135 -0.17 -8.45 9.02
C LEU A 135 -0.83 -8.17 10.37
N ASN A 136 -0.91 -6.92 10.75
CA ASN A 136 -1.61 -6.50 11.96
C ASN A 136 -2.37 -5.20 11.74
N GLU A 137 -3.49 -5.05 12.43
CA GLU A 137 -4.18 -3.77 12.53
C GLU A 137 -3.26 -2.75 13.20
N PHE A 138 -2.97 -1.64 12.49
CA PHE A 138 -2.01 -0.64 12.97
C PHE A 138 -2.71 0.52 13.68
N GLU A 139 -3.62 1.19 12.98
CA GLU A 139 -4.50 2.22 13.53
C GLU A 139 -5.92 1.97 13.01
N ASN A 140 -6.91 2.75 13.47
CA ASN A 140 -8.34 2.54 13.20
C ASN A 140 -8.67 2.29 11.72
N SER A 141 -7.91 2.90 10.80
CA SER A 141 -8.12 2.84 9.36
C SER A 141 -6.97 2.19 8.58
N THR A 142 -5.98 1.57 9.25
CA THR A 142 -4.78 1.04 8.58
C THR A 142 -4.38 -0.34 9.05
N TYR A 143 -3.72 -1.09 8.14
CA TYR A 143 -2.97 -2.31 8.43
C TYR A 143 -1.49 -2.11 8.14
N ILE A 144 -0.64 -2.72 8.96
CA ILE A 144 0.79 -2.84 8.72
C ILE A 144 1.15 -4.28 8.37
N MET A 145 1.85 -4.47 7.27
CA MET A 145 2.41 -5.76 6.87
C MET A 145 3.92 -5.73 7.01
N VAL A 146 4.46 -6.75 7.64
CA VAL A 146 5.89 -6.91 7.89
C VAL A 146 6.37 -8.20 7.26
N VAL A 147 7.43 -8.12 6.47
CA VAL A 147 8.07 -9.26 5.83
C VAL A 147 9.46 -9.45 6.42
N LEU A 148 9.77 -10.66 6.87
CA LEU A 148 11.04 -11.00 7.48
C LEU A 148 11.61 -12.27 6.83
N SER A 149 12.90 -12.26 6.50
CA SER A 149 13.68 -13.47 6.21
C SER A 149 14.27 -14.10 7.48
N ASN A 150 14.51 -13.27 8.52
CA ASN A 150 15.03 -13.75 9.79
C ASN A 150 13.89 -14.42 10.59
N LYS A 151 13.97 -15.74 10.74
CA LYS A 151 12.98 -16.55 11.47
C LYS A 151 13.11 -16.48 12.99
N ASN A 152 14.19 -15.92 13.51
CA ASN A 152 14.46 -15.83 14.94
C ASN A 152 13.80 -14.60 15.59
N VAL A 153 13.17 -13.74 14.81
CA VAL A 153 12.42 -12.59 15.34
C VAL A 153 11.14 -13.09 16.00
N SER A 154 10.95 -12.76 17.27
CA SER A 154 9.76 -13.17 18.00
C SER A 154 8.53 -12.36 17.57
N LEU A 155 7.37 -13.02 17.57
CA LEU A 155 6.09 -12.35 17.27
C LEU A 155 5.75 -11.29 18.32
N GLU A 156 6.13 -11.52 19.56
CA GLU A 156 5.93 -10.62 20.70
C GLU A 156 6.70 -9.32 20.47
N LEU A 157 7.95 -9.42 20.00
CA LEU A 157 8.77 -8.26 19.66
C LEU A 157 8.12 -7.43 18.54
N LEU A 158 7.59 -8.09 17.50
CA LEU A 158 6.88 -7.40 16.42
C LEU A 158 5.67 -6.64 16.96
N LYS A 159 4.88 -7.25 17.83
CA LYS A 159 3.69 -6.61 18.44
C LYS A 159 4.08 -5.42 19.31
N ILE A 160 5.10 -5.54 20.15
CA ILE A 160 5.59 -4.43 21.00
C ILE A 160 6.04 -3.26 20.13
N ASN A 161 6.83 -3.53 19.10
CA ASN A 161 7.31 -2.49 18.18
C ASN A 161 6.18 -1.85 17.38
N ILE A 162 5.11 -2.59 17.04
CA ILE A 162 3.90 -2.02 16.45
C ILE A 162 3.26 -1.00 17.40
N GLU A 163 3.08 -1.35 18.67
CA GLU A 163 2.45 -0.45 19.66
C GLU A 163 3.28 0.82 19.90
N ILE A 164 4.62 0.70 19.91
CA ILE A 164 5.51 1.87 19.99
C ILE A 164 5.35 2.75 18.73
N SER A 165 5.35 2.13 17.56
CA SER A 165 5.22 2.85 16.28
C SER A 165 3.86 3.53 16.11
N LYS A 166 2.78 2.97 16.65
CA LYS A 166 1.45 3.61 16.68
C LYS A 166 1.49 4.94 17.42
N LYS A 167 2.20 5.03 18.54
CA LYS A 167 2.33 6.28 19.30
C LYS A 167 3.02 7.36 18.47
N LEU A 168 4.14 7.02 17.84
CA LEU A 168 4.86 7.93 16.93
C LEU A 168 4.00 8.34 15.73
N PHE A 169 3.24 7.41 15.17
CA PHE A 169 2.39 7.67 14.02
C PHE A 169 1.27 8.67 14.36
N LYS A 170 0.66 8.55 15.55
CA LYS A 170 -0.37 9.50 16.02
C LYS A 170 0.14 10.93 16.14
N GLU A 171 1.37 11.11 16.61
CA GLU A 171 1.99 12.43 16.73
C GLU A 171 2.16 13.13 15.37
N PHE A 172 2.24 12.37 14.27
CA PHE A 172 2.41 12.93 12.93
C PHE A 172 1.10 13.09 12.13
N MET A 173 0.04 12.44 12.57
CA MET A 173 -1.26 12.49 11.89
C MET A 173 -2.21 13.54 12.48
N ASN A 174 -1.91 14.04 13.68
CA ASN A 174 -2.57 15.19 14.31
C ASN A 174 -1.86 16.48 13.92
#